data_7cdf5322e933f987c4331c66e18bf853
#
_entry.id   7cdf5322e933f987c4331c66e18bf853
#
_cell.length_a   1.000
_cell.length_b   1.000
_cell.length_c   1.000
_cell.angle_alpha   90.00
_cell.angle_beta   90.00
_cell.angle_gamma   90.00
#
_symmetry.space_group_name_H-M   'P 1'
#
loop_
_entity.id
_entity.type
_entity.pdbx_description
1 polymer ?
#
loop_
_entity_poly.entity_id
_entity_poly.type
_entity_poly.pdbx_seq_one_letter_code
_entity_poly.pdbx_strand_id
1 'polypeptide(L)'
;MKIYALHGWAYSTEKWTDFTAALKERHIDLDLLQIPGLTSELADSWDIDDYIKWLSEELPNEPIVLLGHSNGGRLALNYAWVYPERVKQLILLDSSGIYHGGLTEVKRVIFRTLAKLGKKINNSEKAKKFLYKLARVRDYKEAPENMKQVMRNMIESDKSLNLQEIQTPTTIIWGAEDRVTPLTDGVKIHREITKSHFHVIDNARHSPHFTNPKEVADRIKDAIK
;
A
#
# COMPACT_ATOMS: atom_id res chain seq x y z
N MET A 1 15.71 -11.31 -11.55
CA MET A 1 15.67 -10.92 -10.13
C MET A 1 14.24 -11.08 -9.63
N LYS A 2 14.03 -11.51 -8.37
CA LYS A 2 12.69 -11.74 -7.82
C LYS A 2 12.33 -10.64 -6.81
N ILE A 3 11.09 -10.13 -6.89
CA ILE A 3 10.49 -9.19 -5.93
C ILE A 3 9.30 -9.88 -5.28
N TYR A 4 9.22 -9.83 -3.96
CA TYR A 4 8.04 -10.24 -3.20
C TYR A 4 7.13 -9.03 -2.99
N ALA A 5 5.84 -9.18 -3.26
CA ALA A 5 4.91 -8.06 -3.27
C ALA A 5 3.69 -8.27 -2.38
N LEU A 6 3.32 -7.21 -1.69
CA LEU A 6 2.15 -7.11 -0.83
C LEU A 6 1.15 -6.12 -1.45
N HIS A 7 -0.02 -6.61 -1.82
CA HIS A 7 -1.07 -5.78 -2.41
C HIS A 7 -1.80 -4.94 -1.36
N GLY A 8 -2.57 -3.95 -1.81
CA GLY A 8 -3.42 -3.14 -0.95
C GLY A 8 -4.66 -3.89 -0.44
N TRP A 9 -5.56 -3.18 0.25
CA TRP A 9 -6.82 -3.74 0.69
C TRP A 9 -7.71 -4.08 -0.52
N ALA A 10 -7.62 -5.30 -0.98
CA ALA A 10 -8.34 -5.81 -2.15
C ALA A 10 -8.54 -7.33 -2.04
N TYR A 11 -9.65 -7.82 -2.58
CA TYR A 11 -10.02 -9.24 -2.56
C TYR A 11 -9.72 -9.93 -3.90
N SER A 12 -8.98 -9.29 -4.81
CA SER A 12 -8.52 -9.86 -6.08
C SER A 12 -7.21 -9.17 -6.50
N THR A 13 -6.34 -9.96 -7.10
CA THR A 13 -5.04 -9.53 -7.64
C THR A 13 -5.01 -9.41 -9.17
N GLU A 14 -6.12 -9.65 -9.86
CA GLU A 14 -6.20 -9.64 -11.33
C GLU A 14 -5.64 -8.36 -11.98
N LYS A 15 -5.80 -7.20 -11.33
CA LYS A 15 -5.31 -5.91 -11.82
C LYS A 15 -3.77 -5.80 -11.87
N TRP A 16 -3.05 -6.72 -11.24
CA TRP A 16 -1.59 -6.74 -11.23
C TRP A 16 -0.98 -7.28 -12.52
N THR A 17 -1.78 -7.88 -13.42
CA THR A 17 -1.33 -8.56 -14.64
C THR A 17 -0.47 -7.66 -15.52
N ASP A 18 -0.92 -6.45 -15.85
CA ASP A 18 -0.18 -5.53 -16.73
C ASP A 18 1.13 -5.05 -16.10
N PHE A 19 1.10 -4.81 -14.78
CA PHE A 19 2.30 -4.42 -14.05
C PHE A 19 3.31 -5.58 -13.93
N THR A 20 2.83 -6.79 -13.68
CA THR A 20 3.67 -8.00 -13.69
C THR A 20 4.33 -8.22 -15.05
N ALA A 21 3.57 -8.02 -16.15
CA ALA A 21 4.11 -8.11 -17.50
C ALA A 21 5.19 -7.04 -17.74
N ALA A 22 4.94 -5.79 -17.30
CA ALA A 22 5.92 -4.70 -17.44
C ALA A 22 7.22 -4.96 -16.65
N LEU A 23 7.15 -5.57 -15.48
CA LEU A 23 8.32 -5.99 -14.70
C LEU A 23 9.07 -7.14 -15.42
N LYS A 24 8.34 -8.10 -15.96
CA LYS A 24 8.92 -9.24 -16.68
C LYS A 24 9.68 -8.81 -17.93
N GLU A 25 9.20 -7.79 -18.65
CA GLU A 25 9.95 -7.16 -19.77
C GLU A 25 11.31 -6.61 -19.32
N ARG A 26 11.49 -6.35 -18.04
CA ARG A 26 12.73 -5.85 -17.41
C ARG A 26 13.54 -6.92 -16.69
N HIS A 27 13.20 -8.20 -16.92
CA HIS A 27 13.80 -9.37 -16.26
C HIS A 27 13.62 -9.38 -14.73
N ILE A 28 12.48 -8.88 -14.26
CA ILE A 28 12.07 -8.87 -12.86
C ILE A 28 10.84 -9.76 -12.70
N ASP A 29 10.97 -10.80 -11.89
CA ASP A 29 9.86 -11.67 -11.52
C ASP A 29 9.16 -11.13 -10.27
N LEU A 30 7.84 -11.03 -10.31
CA LEU A 30 7.01 -10.60 -9.19
C LEU A 30 6.32 -11.79 -8.55
N ASP A 31 6.57 -12.00 -7.27
CA ASP A 31 5.83 -12.95 -6.43
C ASP A 31 4.82 -12.17 -5.58
N LEU A 32 3.55 -12.24 -5.97
CA LEU A 32 2.48 -11.51 -5.31
C LEU A 32 1.82 -12.39 -4.25
N LEU A 33 2.09 -12.10 -2.97
CA LEU A 33 1.64 -12.90 -1.85
C LEU A 33 0.11 -12.85 -1.67
N GLN A 34 -0.44 -13.99 -1.26
CA GLN A 34 -1.85 -14.12 -0.89
C GLN A 34 -2.04 -13.69 0.57
N ILE A 35 -2.51 -12.47 0.79
CA ILE A 35 -2.60 -11.89 2.14
C ILE A 35 -3.82 -12.46 2.89
N PRO A 36 -3.63 -13.03 4.09
CA PRO A 36 -4.72 -13.55 4.91
C PRO A 36 -5.81 -12.52 5.19
N GLY A 37 -7.06 -12.93 5.00
CA GLY A 37 -8.24 -12.09 5.11
C GLY A 37 -8.55 -11.23 3.89
N LEU A 38 -7.63 -11.11 2.92
CA LEU A 38 -7.85 -10.35 1.68
C LEU A 38 -7.93 -11.27 0.46
N THR A 39 -6.90 -12.03 0.19
CA THR A 39 -6.82 -12.95 -0.96
C THR A 39 -6.67 -14.41 -0.56
N SER A 40 -6.55 -14.68 0.73
CA SER A 40 -6.70 -16.01 1.34
C SER A 40 -7.59 -15.92 2.58
N GLU A 41 -8.02 -17.08 3.11
CA GLU A 41 -8.92 -17.14 4.25
C GLU A 41 -8.28 -16.65 5.55
N LEU A 42 -9.10 -16.07 6.42
CA LEU A 42 -8.72 -15.66 7.76
C LEU A 42 -9.93 -15.81 8.69
N ALA A 43 -9.86 -16.69 9.67
CA ALA A 43 -10.94 -16.94 10.60
C ALA A 43 -11.02 -15.85 11.69
N ASP A 44 -9.89 -15.47 12.26
CA ASP A 44 -9.79 -14.53 13.38
C ASP A 44 -9.43 -13.12 12.93
N SER A 45 -9.44 -12.17 13.88
CA SER A 45 -9.00 -10.80 13.64
C SER A 45 -7.53 -10.67 13.97
N TRP A 46 -6.68 -10.51 12.95
CA TRP A 46 -5.25 -10.28 13.14
C TRP A 46 -4.93 -8.81 13.43
N ASP A 47 -3.84 -8.60 14.17
CA ASP A 47 -3.18 -7.31 14.30
C ASP A 47 -1.91 -7.24 13.44
N ILE A 48 -1.09 -6.19 13.64
CA ILE A 48 0.13 -6.01 12.85
C ILE A 48 1.17 -7.08 13.17
N ASP A 49 1.28 -7.51 14.44
CA ASP A 49 2.27 -8.48 14.88
C ASP A 49 1.97 -9.86 14.30
N ASP A 50 0.69 -10.24 14.19
CA ASP A 50 0.26 -11.48 13.53
C ASP A 50 0.68 -11.49 12.05
N TYR A 51 0.47 -10.37 11.33
CA TYR A 51 0.90 -10.25 9.93
C TYR A 51 2.43 -10.25 9.78
N ILE A 52 3.17 -9.63 10.70
CA ILE A 52 4.63 -9.64 10.66
C ILE A 52 5.18 -11.04 10.94
N LYS A 53 4.56 -11.77 11.87
CA LYS A 53 4.87 -13.19 12.11
C LYS A 53 4.60 -14.03 10.87
N TRP A 54 3.41 -13.91 10.27
CA TRP A 54 3.07 -14.60 9.03
C TRP A 54 4.08 -14.28 7.91
N LEU A 55 4.44 -13.02 7.70
CA LEU A 55 5.46 -12.65 6.72
C LEU A 55 6.82 -13.30 7.02
N SER A 56 7.19 -13.44 8.28
CA SER A 56 8.45 -14.08 8.67
C SER A 56 8.50 -15.58 8.35
N GLU A 57 7.34 -16.23 8.28
CA GLU A 57 7.16 -17.64 7.94
C GLU A 57 7.04 -17.85 6.42
N GLU A 58 6.37 -16.92 5.72
CA GLU A 58 6.07 -17.00 4.28
C GLU A 58 7.26 -16.56 3.40
N LEU A 59 8.02 -15.54 3.85
CA LEU A 59 9.14 -14.99 3.11
C LEU A 59 10.44 -15.78 3.36
N PRO A 60 11.36 -15.86 2.35
CA PRO A 60 12.67 -16.48 2.54
C PRO A 60 13.46 -15.85 3.68
N ASN A 61 14.33 -16.64 4.31
CA ASN A 61 15.23 -16.15 5.37
C ASN A 61 16.39 -15.28 4.86
N GLU A 62 16.63 -15.29 3.56
CA GLU A 62 17.65 -14.46 2.90
C GLU A 62 17.14 -13.03 2.65
N PRO A 63 18.03 -12.04 2.51
CA PRO A 63 17.65 -10.66 2.21
C PRO A 63 16.94 -10.53 0.86
N ILE A 64 15.70 -10.06 0.86
CA ILE A 64 14.84 -9.94 -0.32
C ILE A 64 14.61 -8.48 -0.75
N VAL A 65 14.08 -8.31 -1.96
CA VAL A 65 13.41 -7.08 -2.38
C VAL A 65 11.93 -7.20 -2.05
N LEU A 66 11.42 -6.32 -1.19
CA LEU A 66 10.03 -6.31 -0.73
C LEU A 66 9.30 -5.09 -1.27
N LEU A 67 8.20 -5.31 -1.97
CA LEU A 67 7.33 -4.25 -2.49
C LEU A 67 6.01 -4.24 -1.72
N GLY A 68 5.56 -3.06 -1.31
CA GLY A 68 4.25 -2.90 -0.70
C GLY A 68 3.43 -1.78 -1.33
N HIS A 69 2.18 -2.08 -1.71
CA HIS A 69 1.23 -1.10 -2.18
C HIS A 69 0.16 -0.80 -1.12
N SER A 70 -0.10 0.47 -0.81
CA SER A 70 -1.18 0.88 0.09
C SER A 70 -1.10 0.16 1.46
N ASN A 71 -2.10 -0.63 1.86
CA ASN A 71 -2.05 -1.43 3.08
C ASN A 71 -0.88 -2.45 3.07
N GLY A 72 -0.54 -3.03 1.92
CA GLY A 72 0.65 -3.87 1.78
C GLY A 72 1.95 -3.08 2.03
N GLY A 73 1.97 -1.78 1.76
CA GLY A 73 3.08 -0.90 2.13
C GLY A 73 3.22 -0.72 3.64
N ARG A 74 2.11 -0.63 4.38
CA ARG A 74 2.12 -0.67 5.86
C ARG A 74 2.76 -1.95 6.38
N LEU A 75 2.35 -3.10 5.84
CA LEU A 75 2.93 -4.39 6.22
C LEU A 75 4.43 -4.44 5.91
N ALA A 76 4.83 -3.99 4.73
CA ALA A 76 6.22 -3.95 4.31
C ALA A 76 7.10 -3.03 5.17
N LEU A 77 6.58 -1.85 5.57
CA LEU A 77 7.25 -0.93 6.50
C LEU A 77 7.48 -1.57 7.86
N ASN A 78 6.43 -2.17 8.45
CA ASN A 78 6.55 -2.83 9.75
C ASN A 78 7.50 -4.04 9.67
N TYR A 79 7.43 -4.83 8.59
CA TYR A 79 8.34 -5.96 8.40
C TYR A 79 9.80 -5.52 8.27
N ALA A 80 10.08 -4.46 7.50
CA ALA A 80 11.43 -3.93 7.36
C ALA A 80 11.94 -3.26 8.65
N TRP A 81 11.06 -2.78 9.52
CA TRP A 81 11.41 -2.24 10.83
C TRP A 81 11.78 -3.36 11.82
N VAL A 82 11.01 -4.47 11.83
CA VAL A 82 11.23 -5.60 12.75
C VAL A 82 12.37 -6.51 12.28
N TYR A 83 12.52 -6.73 10.97
CA TYR A 83 13.50 -7.61 10.35
C TYR A 83 14.35 -6.88 9.28
N PRO A 84 15.11 -5.84 9.65
CA PRO A 84 15.87 -5.03 8.68
C PRO A 84 16.90 -5.85 7.88
N GLU A 85 17.47 -6.90 8.49
CA GLU A 85 18.44 -7.80 7.85
C GLU A 85 17.82 -8.69 6.77
N ARG A 86 16.50 -8.89 6.80
CA ARG A 86 15.76 -9.71 5.82
C ARG A 86 15.24 -8.90 4.63
N VAL A 87 15.40 -7.57 4.62
CA VAL A 87 14.95 -6.71 3.52
C VAL A 87 16.12 -5.95 2.93
N LYS A 88 16.63 -6.43 1.78
CA LYS A 88 17.71 -5.79 1.04
C LYS A 88 17.30 -4.44 0.47
N GLN A 89 16.08 -4.35 -0.05
CA GLN A 89 15.50 -3.15 -0.64
C GLN A 89 14.00 -3.12 -0.37
N LEU A 90 13.50 -2.01 0.11
CA LEU A 90 12.08 -1.75 0.29
C LEU A 90 11.56 -0.89 -0.86
N ILE A 91 10.41 -1.25 -1.43
CA ILE A 91 9.73 -0.48 -2.48
C ILE A 91 8.32 -0.17 -2.00
N LEU A 92 7.96 1.10 -1.94
CA LEU A 92 6.66 1.57 -1.47
C LEU A 92 5.90 2.24 -2.63
N LEU A 93 4.70 1.73 -2.92
CA LEU A 93 3.78 2.29 -3.91
C LEU A 93 2.56 2.86 -3.17
N ASP A 94 2.36 4.18 -3.18
CA ASP A 94 1.23 4.83 -2.50
C ASP A 94 0.93 4.22 -1.12
N SER A 95 1.96 4.08 -0.29
CA SER A 95 1.92 3.30 0.94
C SER A 95 1.01 3.92 2.00
N SER A 96 0.34 3.09 2.78
CA SER A 96 -0.15 3.45 4.12
C SER A 96 1.01 3.35 5.13
N GLY A 97 0.78 3.74 6.39
CA GLY A 97 1.80 3.71 7.46
C GLY A 97 1.99 5.06 8.14
N ILE A 98 1.19 6.07 7.77
CA ILE A 98 1.14 7.36 8.47
C ILE A 98 -0.15 7.43 9.28
N TYR A 99 -0.01 7.63 10.59
CA TYR A 99 -1.16 7.79 11.47
C TYR A 99 -1.85 9.15 11.31
N HIS A 100 -3.16 9.13 11.03
CA HIS A 100 -4.02 10.30 10.83
C HIS A 100 -5.17 10.40 11.86
N GLY A 101 -4.93 10.08 13.13
CA GLY A 101 -5.96 10.21 14.14
C GLY A 101 -7.00 9.08 14.19
N GLY A 102 -6.67 7.90 13.64
CA GLY A 102 -7.51 6.71 13.65
C GLY A 102 -8.62 6.71 12.60
N LEU A 103 -9.45 5.67 12.64
CA LEU A 103 -10.46 5.40 11.59
C LEU A 103 -11.47 6.56 11.41
N THR A 104 -11.78 7.31 12.47
CA THR A 104 -12.70 8.45 12.40
C THR A 104 -12.13 9.60 11.59
N GLU A 105 -10.84 9.91 11.75
CA GLU A 105 -10.17 10.96 10.97
C GLU A 105 -9.95 10.52 9.53
N VAL A 106 -9.57 9.27 9.29
CA VAL A 106 -9.49 8.71 7.93
C VAL A 106 -10.84 8.82 7.22
N LYS A 107 -11.93 8.44 7.88
CA LYS A 107 -13.29 8.63 7.35
C LYS A 107 -13.58 10.11 7.08
N ARG A 108 -13.22 11.01 8.02
CA ARG A 108 -13.44 12.46 7.88
C ARG A 108 -12.69 13.04 6.69
N VAL A 109 -11.43 12.64 6.46
CA VAL A 109 -10.62 13.07 5.29
C VAL A 109 -11.27 12.58 4.00
N ILE A 110 -11.65 11.30 3.93
CA ILE A 110 -12.36 10.73 2.79
C ILE A 110 -13.67 11.48 2.53
N PHE A 111 -14.50 11.70 3.58
CA PHE A 111 -15.77 12.42 3.43
C PHE A 111 -15.58 13.90 3.05
N ARG A 112 -14.58 14.60 3.57
CA ARG A 112 -14.27 15.99 3.16
C ARG A 112 -13.85 16.06 1.69
N THR A 113 -13.06 15.11 1.23
CA THR A 113 -12.64 15.04 -0.18
C THR A 113 -13.82 14.74 -1.10
N LEU A 114 -14.69 13.82 -0.68
CA LEU A 114 -15.93 13.49 -1.39
C LEU A 114 -16.91 14.67 -1.41
N ALA A 115 -17.07 15.40 -0.30
CA ALA A 115 -17.94 16.57 -0.20
C ALA A 115 -17.45 17.73 -1.10
N LYS A 116 -16.14 17.95 -1.21
CA LYS A 116 -15.56 18.94 -2.14
C LYS A 116 -15.81 18.58 -3.61
N LEU A 117 -15.77 17.29 -3.94
CA LEU A 117 -16.08 16.79 -5.28
C LEU A 117 -17.59 16.81 -5.56
N GLY A 118 -18.43 16.46 -4.56
CA GLY A 118 -19.89 16.41 -4.67
C GLY A 118 -20.53 17.77 -4.95
N LYS A 119 -19.92 18.89 -4.54
CA LYS A 119 -20.39 20.24 -4.90
C LYS A 119 -20.25 20.58 -6.39
N LYS A 120 -19.41 19.82 -7.13
CA LYS A 120 -19.21 19.98 -8.58
C LYS A 120 -19.99 18.97 -9.45
N ILE A 121 -20.60 17.97 -8.83
CA ILE A 121 -21.27 16.88 -9.55
C ILE A 121 -22.75 16.92 -9.19
N ASN A 122 -23.56 17.25 -10.18
CA ASN A 122 -25.02 17.28 -10.11
C ASN A 122 -25.56 15.92 -9.59
N ASN A 123 -26.66 15.91 -8.88
CA ASN A 123 -27.30 14.87 -8.04
C ASN A 123 -27.60 13.50 -8.70
N SER A 124 -26.70 12.99 -9.54
CA SER A 124 -26.84 11.73 -10.24
C SER A 124 -26.42 10.52 -9.36
N GLU A 125 -27.32 9.54 -9.24
CA GLU A 125 -27.06 8.26 -8.54
C GLU A 125 -25.83 7.51 -9.12
N LYS A 126 -25.57 7.68 -10.43
CA LYS A 126 -24.35 7.14 -11.08
C LYS A 126 -23.09 7.80 -10.56
N ALA A 127 -23.12 9.10 -10.30
CA ALA A 127 -21.99 9.83 -9.71
C ALA A 127 -21.74 9.45 -8.25
N LYS A 128 -22.80 9.23 -7.47
CA LYS A 128 -22.70 8.72 -6.10
C LYS A 128 -22.12 7.30 -6.08
N LYS A 129 -22.60 6.39 -6.95
CA LYS A 129 -22.05 5.03 -7.08
C LYS A 129 -20.58 5.05 -7.53
N PHE A 130 -20.21 5.95 -8.43
CA PHE A 130 -18.83 6.14 -8.86
C PHE A 130 -17.94 6.67 -7.73
N LEU A 131 -18.41 7.63 -6.92
CA LEU A 131 -17.72 8.15 -5.76
C LEU A 131 -17.54 7.10 -4.65
N TYR A 132 -18.56 6.26 -4.41
CA TYR A 132 -18.48 5.15 -3.46
C TYR A 132 -17.49 4.05 -3.94
N LYS A 133 -17.44 3.79 -5.25
CA LYS A 133 -16.47 2.85 -5.85
C LYS A 133 -15.03 3.36 -5.75
N LEU A 134 -14.82 4.68 -5.85
CA LEU A 134 -13.51 5.32 -5.67
C LEU A 134 -13.04 5.33 -4.20
N ALA A 135 -13.96 5.36 -3.23
CA ALA A 135 -13.64 5.62 -1.83
C ALA A 135 -13.36 4.37 -0.99
N ARG A 136 -13.42 3.14 -1.56
CA ARG A 136 -13.32 1.86 -0.80
C ARG A 136 -14.22 1.76 0.45
N VAL A 137 -15.11 2.73 0.65
CA VAL A 137 -16.07 2.72 1.76
C VAL A 137 -17.04 1.56 1.62
N ARG A 138 -17.29 1.09 0.39
CA ARG A 138 -18.13 -0.05 0.11
C ARG A 138 -17.49 -1.34 0.60
N ASP A 139 -16.21 -1.55 0.30
CA ASP A 139 -15.47 -2.76 0.70
C ASP A 139 -15.43 -2.90 2.22
N TYR A 140 -15.24 -1.78 2.96
CA TYR A 140 -15.30 -1.79 4.42
C TYR A 140 -16.71 -2.05 4.96
N LYS A 141 -17.78 -1.48 4.37
CA LYS A 141 -19.16 -1.70 4.84
C LYS A 141 -19.61 -3.14 4.64
N GLU A 142 -19.21 -3.74 3.52
CA GLU A 142 -19.55 -5.11 3.12
C GLU A 142 -18.58 -6.15 3.70
N ALA A 143 -17.44 -5.72 4.26
CA ALA A 143 -16.46 -6.61 4.88
C ALA A 143 -17.05 -7.37 6.09
N PRO A 144 -16.64 -8.62 6.31
CA PRO A 144 -16.95 -9.35 7.54
C PRO A 144 -16.45 -8.61 8.79
N GLU A 145 -17.06 -8.87 9.96
CA GLU A 145 -16.74 -8.11 11.17
C GLU A 145 -15.29 -8.32 11.64
N ASN A 146 -14.72 -9.53 11.49
CA ASN A 146 -13.32 -9.79 11.74
C ASN A 146 -12.42 -8.89 10.88
N MET A 147 -12.73 -8.71 9.58
CA MET A 147 -11.95 -7.86 8.68
C MET A 147 -12.10 -6.37 8.99
N LYS A 148 -13.24 -5.93 9.52
CA LYS A 148 -13.38 -4.56 10.06
C LYS A 148 -12.50 -4.36 11.28
N GLN A 149 -12.36 -5.38 12.12
CA GLN A 149 -11.44 -5.32 13.27
C GLN A 149 -9.98 -5.31 12.79
N VAL A 150 -9.61 -6.16 11.83
CA VAL A 150 -8.30 -6.15 11.19
C VAL A 150 -7.95 -4.75 10.68
N MET A 151 -8.87 -4.08 9.95
CA MET A 151 -8.62 -2.72 9.46
C MET A 151 -8.39 -1.73 10.60
N ARG A 152 -9.14 -1.83 11.71
CA ARG A 152 -8.92 -0.99 12.90
C ARG A 152 -7.54 -1.21 13.49
N ASN A 153 -7.16 -2.47 13.70
CA ASN A 153 -5.85 -2.86 14.23
C ASN A 153 -4.71 -2.33 13.36
N MET A 154 -4.83 -2.48 12.03
CA MET A 154 -3.86 -1.95 11.06
C MET A 154 -3.67 -0.44 11.14
N ILE A 155 -4.76 0.33 11.24
CA ILE A 155 -4.69 1.80 11.34
C ILE A 155 -4.09 2.23 12.69
N GLU A 156 -4.43 1.53 13.77
CA GLU A 156 -3.89 1.82 15.10
C GLU A 156 -2.40 1.51 15.20
N SER A 157 -1.89 0.50 14.49
CA SER A 157 -0.47 0.15 14.48
C SER A 157 0.43 1.26 13.91
N ASP A 158 -0.12 2.14 13.05
CA ASP A 158 0.64 3.30 12.53
C ASP A 158 1.10 4.27 13.63
N LYS A 159 0.55 4.18 14.86
CA LYS A 159 0.99 5.00 16.01
C LYS A 159 2.35 4.59 16.54
N SER A 160 2.65 3.31 16.49
CA SER A 160 3.89 2.74 17.03
C SER A 160 5.00 2.61 16.00
N LEU A 161 4.69 2.68 14.70
CA LEU A 161 5.67 2.59 13.63
C LEU A 161 6.66 3.76 13.66
N ASN A 162 7.94 3.46 13.90
CA ASN A 162 9.00 4.45 13.90
C ASN A 162 9.77 4.44 12.57
N LEU A 163 9.40 5.32 11.66
CA LEU A 163 10.01 5.41 10.33
C LEU A 163 11.50 5.80 10.37
N GLN A 164 11.93 6.51 11.39
CA GLN A 164 13.33 6.94 11.54
C GLN A 164 14.27 5.77 11.86
N GLU A 165 13.75 4.69 12.41
CA GLU A 165 14.50 3.47 12.69
C GLU A 165 14.63 2.54 11.48
N ILE A 166 13.91 2.81 10.38
CA ILE A 166 14.02 2.02 9.16
C ILE A 166 15.33 2.36 8.45
N GLN A 167 16.29 1.41 8.50
CA GLN A 167 17.62 1.54 7.89
C GLN A 167 17.73 0.91 6.50
N THR A 168 16.69 0.21 6.08
CA THR A 168 16.61 -0.45 4.78
C THR A 168 16.59 0.59 3.65
N PRO A 169 17.44 0.44 2.61
CA PRO A 169 17.33 1.26 1.40
C PRO A 169 15.90 1.21 0.85
N THR A 170 15.29 2.38 0.66
CA THR A 170 13.86 2.48 0.35
C THR A 170 13.63 3.30 -0.91
N THR A 171 12.85 2.77 -1.84
CA THR A 171 12.35 3.50 -3.00
C THR A 171 10.86 3.75 -2.83
N ILE A 172 10.47 5.00 -2.85
CA ILE A 172 9.10 5.46 -2.65
C ILE A 172 8.58 5.99 -3.98
N ILE A 173 7.49 5.43 -4.48
CA ILE A 173 6.85 5.82 -5.74
C ILE A 173 5.41 6.21 -5.45
N TRP A 174 5.00 7.39 -5.89
CA TRP A 174 3.70 7.96 -5.51
C TRP A 174 2.98 8.61 -6.66
N GLY A 175 1.67 8.38 -6.76
CA GLY A 175 0.82 9.10 -7.71
C GLY A 175 0.61 10.55 -7.27
N ALA A 176 0.86 11.51 -8.18
CA ALA A 176 0.70 12.96 -7.90
C ALA A 176 -0.73 13.32 -7.47
N GLU A 177 -1.72 12.59 -7.95
CA GLU A 177 -3.14 12.84 -7.67
C GLU A 177 -3.75 11.84 -6.67
N ASP A 178 -2.93 11.16 -5.85
CA ASP A 178 -3.44 10.22 -4.86
C ASP A 178 -4.31 10.95 -3.81
N ARG A 179 -5.53 10.42 -3.64
CA ARG A 179 -6.53 10.95 -2.69
C ARG A 179 -6.89 9.96 -1.60
N VAL A 180 -6.25 8.80 -1.58
CA VAL A 180 -6.43 7.74 -0.56
C VAL A 180 -5.33 7.85 0.49
N THR A 181 -4.07 7.79 0.03
CA THR A 181 -2.89 8.13 0.79
C THR A 181 -2.30 9.38 0.13
N PRO A 182 -2.52 10.59 0.68
CA PRO A 182 -2.14 11.81 -0.01
C PRO A 182 -0.62 11.90 -0.20
N LEU A 183 -0.19 12.57 -1.28
CA LEU A 183 1.23 12.76 -1.62
C LEU A 183 2.08 13.25 -0.44
N THR A 184 1.48 14.02 0.49
CA THR A 184 2.13 14.49 1.71
C THR A 184 2.58 13.35 2.62
N ASP A 185 1.95 12.18 2.55
CA ASP A 185 2.35 11.00 3.33
C ASP A 185 3.64 10.42 2.75
N GLY A 186 3.73 10.32 1.42
CA GLY A 186 4.96 9.90 0.74
C GLY A 186 6.14 10.84 1.03
N VAL A 187 5.90 12.16 1.02
CA VAL A 187 6.89 13.17 1.40
C VAL A 187 7.32 13.00 2.87
N LYS A 188 6.37 12.71 3.77
CA LYS A 188 6.68 12.46 5.18
C LYS A 188 7.52 11.20 5.35
N ILE A 189 7.14 10.08 4.71
CA ILE A 189 7.90 8.82 4.75
C ILE A 189 9.33 9.07 4.24
N HIS A 190 9.48 9.77 3.11
CA HIS A 190 10.79 10.12 2.54
C HIS A 190 11.65 10.95 3.49
N ARG A 191 11.06 11.94 4.16
CA ARG A 191 11.79 12.78 5.11
C ARG A 191 12.28 11.99 6.33
N GLU A 192 11.52 11.01 6.77
CA GLU A 192 11.81 10.25 7.98
C GLU A 192 12.71 9.03 7.73
N ILE A 193 12.62 8.38 6.57
CA ILE A 193 13.53 7.30 6.17
C ILE A 193 14.74 7.90 5.44
N THR A 194 15.87 8.02 6.15
CA THR A 194 17.08 8.71 5.65
C THR A 194 17.67 8.08 4.38
N LYS A 195 17.55 6.75 4.24
CA LYS A 195 18.06 5.99 3.07
C LYS A 195 16.96 5.79 2.03
N SER A 196 16.22 6.85 1.67
CA SER A 196 15.14 6.73 0.71
C SER A 196 15.31 7.62 -0.53
N HIS A 197 14.74 7.16 -1.65
CA HIS A 197 14.56 7.91 -2.88
C HIS A 197 13.07 8.06 -3.15
N PHE A 198 12.64 9.25 -3.59
CA PHE A 198 11.23 9.57 -3.79
C PHE A 198 10.96 9.93 -5.25
N HIS A 199 9.98 9.24 -5.85
CA HIS A 199 9.54 9.43 -7.23
C HIS A 199 8.05 9.73 -7.25
N VAL A 200 7.67 10.75 -7.98
CA VAL A 200 6.26 11.11 -8.23
C VAL A 200 5.90 10.72 -9.66
N ILE A 201 4.76 10.07 -9.83
CA ILE A 201 4.20 9.72 -11.15
C ILE A 201 3.10 10.71 -11.47
N ASP A 202 3.32 11.53 -12.49
CA ASP A 202 2.37 12.54 -12.92
C ASP A 202 1.07 11.91 -13.44
N ASN A 203 -0.05 12.60 -13.22
CA ASN A 203 -1.39 12.17 -13.61
C ASN A 203 -1.82 10.78 -13.06
N ALA A 204 -1.08 10.22 -12.12
CA ALA A 204 -1.41 8.97 -11.46
C ALA A 204 -2.13 9.22 -10.13
N ARG A 205 -3.08 8.33 -9.83
CA ARG A 205 -3.82 8.27 -8.55
C ARG A 205 -3.25 7.15 -7.69
N HIS A 206 -4.03 6.68 -6.72
CA HIS A 206 -3.66 5.67 -5.71
C HIS A 206 -3.18 4.30 -6.24
N SER A 207 -2.89 4.12 -7.48
CA SER A 207 -2.36 2.87 -8.02
C SER A 207 -1.58 3.16 -9.31
N PRO A 208 -0.44 3.86 -9.23
CA PRO A 208 0.37 4.22 -10.39
C PRO A 208 0.85 3.00 -11.17
N HIS A 209 1.07 1.87 -10.49
CA HIS A 209 1.43 0.60 -11.12
C HIS A 209 0.32 0.00 -12.00
N PHE A 210 -0.94 0.43 -11.86
CA PHE A 210 -2.03 0.03 -12.76
C PHE A 210 -2.24 1.01 -13.91
N THR A 211 -1.99 2.31 -13.69
CA THR A 211 -2.21 3.34 -14.72
C THR A 211 -0.96 3.61 -15.56
N ASN A 212 0.21 3.48 -14.97
CA ASN A 212 1.52 3.77 -15.54
C ASN A 212 2.49 2.60 -15.33
N PRO A 213 2.12 1.33 -15.68
CA PRO A 213 2.88 0.14 -15.27
C PRO A 213 4.33 0.15 -15.76
N LYS A 214 4.57 0.63 -16.98
CA LYS A 214 5.93 0.68 -17.55
C LYS A 214 6.82 1.67 -16.84
N GLU A 215 6.32 2.89 -16.58
CA GLU A 215 7.07 3.93 -15.88
C GLU A 215 7.42 3.48 -14.44
N VAL A 216 6.45 2.91 -13.71
CA VAL A 216 6.70 2.39 -12.37
C VAL A 216 7.73 1.25 -12.41
N ALA A 217 7.64 0.34 -13.37
CA ALA A 217 8.59 -0.75 -13.55
C ALA A 217 10.01 -0.25 -13.89
N ASP A 218 10.15 0.86 -14.63
CA ASP A 218 11.44 1.51 -14.90
C ASP A 218 12.07 2.07 -13.63
N ARG A 219 11.30 2.79 -12.80
CA ARG A 219 11.76 3.30 -11.50
C ARG A 219 12.21 2.18 -10.58
N ILE A 220 11.49 1.06 -10.55
CA ILE A 220 11.86 -0.12 -9.77
C ILE A 220 13.15 -0.73 -10.29
N LYS A 221 13.29 -0.92 -11.61
CA LYS A 221 14.52 -1.46 -12.21
C LYS A 221 15.75 -0.61 -11.84
N ASP A 222 15.62 0.71 -11.85
CA ASP A 222 16.71 1.61 -11.49
C ASP A 222 17.08 1.53 -10.01
N ALA A 223 16.12 1.26 -9.14
CA ALA A 223 16.32 1.15 -7.70
C ALA A 223 17.00 -0.13 -7.25
N ILE A 224 16.91 -1.21 -8.02
CA ILE A 224 17.39 -2.55 -7.64
C ILE A 224 18.66 -2.99 -8.41
N LYS A 225 19.30 -2.05 -9.11
CA LYS A 225 20.64 -2.26 -9.71
C LYS A 225 21.67 -2.27 -8.60
#